data_860c0031ae489f8c1f4095e74463eaba
#
_entry.id   860c0031ae489f8c1f4095e74463eaba
#
_cell.length_a   1.000
_cell.length_b   1.000
_cell.length_c   1.000
_cell.angle_alpha   90.00
_cell.angle_beta   90.00
_cell.angle_gamma   90.00
#
_symmetry.space_group_name_H-M   'P 1'
#
loop_
_entity.id
_entity.type
_entity.pdbx_description
1 polymer ?
#
loop_
_entity_poly.entity_id
_entity_poly.type
_entity_poly.pdbx_seq_one_letter_code
_entity_poly.pdbx_strand_id
1 'polypeptide(L)'
;MSSIRSLFADHTVAILCEGSAERIVMEKLLEGGLLPFSADDVITDEWDRPTILRMPAKKFARVYLELAYSQPVIVLRVLDSVHEKFMLPHAFREIPVVSCYTRPEIERLIILHEDWESEWQKVKKRTKPSDFCKERIDSRIKQEDWLRQYWSTEALCAAIRAYSHVHQQASEDEHTLADLLP
;
A
#
# COMPACT_ATOMS: atom_id res chain seq x y z
N MET A 1 -8.03 -18.69 -11.61
CA MET A 1 -7.06 -17.59 -11.58
C MET A 1 -6.22 -17.75 -10.33
N SER A 2 -4.90 -17.70 -10.43
CA SER A 2 -4.02 -17.74 -9.24
C SER A 2 -4.24 -16.46 -8.45
N SER A 3 -4.44 -16.57 -7.13
CA SER A 3 -4.56 -15.38 -6.26
C SER A 3 -3.26 -14.59 -6.31
N ILE A 4 -3.33 -13.25 -6.33
CA ILE A 4 -2.16 -12.37 -6.20
C ILE A 4 -1.28 -12.75 -5.00
N ARG A 5 -1.88 -13.29 -3.95
CA ARG A 5 -1.19 -13.75 -2.74
C ARG A 5 -0.14 -14.83 -3.03
N SER A 6 -0.39 -15.72 -3.98
CA SER A 6 0.54 -16.80 -4.34
C SER A 6 1.81 -16.29 -5.06
N LEU A 7 1.80 -15.06 -5.59
CA LEU A 7 2.97 -14.47 -6.23
C LEU A 7 4.10 -14.15 -5.24
N PHE A 8 3.79 -14.00 -3.96
CA PHE A 8 4.77 -13.64 -2.92
C PHE A 8 5.43 -14.87 -2.27
N ALA A 9 4.93 -16.07 -2.55
CA ALA A 9 5.54 -17.29 -2.00
C ALA A 9 6.99 -17.43 -2.48
N ASP A 10 7.88 -17.78 -1.57
CA ASP A 10 9.32 -18.01 -1.83
C ASP A 10 10.05 -16.79 -2.44
N HIS A 11 9.61 -15.57 -2.10
CA HIS A 11 10.25 -14.33 -2.54
C HIS A 11 10.68 -13.44 -1.37
N THR A 12 11.76 -12.72 -1.57
CA THR A 12 12.08 -11.53 -0.76
C THR A 12 11.27 -10.35 -1.27
N VAL A 13 10.48 -9.72 -0.41
CA VAL A 13 9.50 -8.70 -0.79
C VAL A 13 10.04 -7.29 -0.55
N ALA A 14 10.09 -6.48 -1.60
CA ALA A 14 10.37 -5.05 -1.49
C ALA A 14 9.04 -4.27 -1.53
N ILE A 15 8.65 -3.66 -0.41
CA ILE A 15 7.43 -2.85 -0.32
C ILE A 15 7.79 -1.38 -0.60
N LEU A 16 7.20 -0.79 -1.64
CA LEU A 16 7.36 0.61 -2.01
C LEU A 16 6.03 1.35 -1.94
N CYS A 17 5.96 2.39 -1.12
CA CYS A 17 4.78 3.24 -0.96
C CYS A 17 4.99 4.62 -1.59
N GLU A 18 3.92 5.24 -2.07
CA GLU A 18 3.95 6.59 -2.62
C GLU A 18 4.05 7.63 -1.51
N GLY A 19 3.31 7.44 -0.41
CA GLY A 19 3.24 8.36 0.71
C GLY A 19 3.46 7.72 2.08
N SER A 20 3.44 8.55 3.13
CA SER A 20 3.58 8.12 4.52
C SER A 20 2.35 7.37 5.01
N ALA A 21 1.16 7.73 4.53
CA ALA A 21 -0.08 7.08 4.95
C ALA A 21 -0.13 5.62 4.46
N GLU A 22 0.24 5.37 3.19
CA GLU A 22 0.36 4.02 2.64
C GLU A 22 1.39 3.20 3.42
N ARG A 23 2.51 3.83 3.80
CA ARG A 23 3.54 3.19 4.61
C ARG A 23 3.00 2.72 5.95
N ILE A 24 2.29 3.58 6.69
CA ILE A 24 1.69 3.23 7.98
C ILE A 24 0.65 2.11 7.84
N VAL A 25 -0.17 2.14 6.79
CA VAL A 25 -1.12 1.06 6.50
C VAL A 25 -0.39 -0.26 6.28
N MET A 26 0.66 -0.27 5.47
CA MET A 26 1.44 -1.49 5.21
C MET A 26 2.19 -2.00 6.45
N GLU A 27 2.74 -1.10 7.28
CA GLU A 27 3.33 -1.47 8.57
C GLU A 27 2.32 -2.16 9.48
N LYS A 28 1.11 -1.61 9.62
CA LYS A 28 0.02 -2.19 10.41
C LYS A 28 -0.41 -3.58 9.91
N LEU A 29 -0.50 -3.75 8.59
CA LEU A 29 -0.84 -5.05 7.99
C LEU A 29 0.27 -6.08 8.19
N LEU A 30 1.53 -5.67 8.08
CA LEU A 30 2.69 -6.53 8.31
C LEU A 30 2.78 -6.95 9.78
N GLU A 31 2.70 -6.00 10.71
CA GLU A 31 2.67 -6.25 12.17
C GLU A 31 1.52 -7.18 12.58
N GLY A 32 0.36 -7.04 11.92
CA GLY A 32 -0.82 -7.88 12.14
C GLY A 32 -0.76 -9.27 11.51
N GLY A 33 0.28 -9.59 10.73
CA GLY A 33 0.40 -10.88 10.02
C GLY A 33 -0.67 -11.10 8.96
N LEU A 34 -1.17 -10.02 8.33
CA LEU A 34 -2.29 -10.05 7.39
C LEU A 34 -1.87 -10.06 5.92
N LEU A 35 -0.58 -9.87 5.66
CA LEU A 35 -0.01 -9.94 4.32
C LEU A 35 0.29 -11.40 3.93
N PRO A 36 0.42 -11.71 2.63
CA PRO A 36 0.78 -13.07 2.17
C PRO A 36 2.25 -13.45 2.42
N PHE A 37 2.99 -12.64 3.13
CA PHE A 37 4.39 -12.81 3.53
C PHE A 37 4.59 -12.25 4.94
N SER A 38 5.65 -12.67 5.61
CA SER A 38 6.01 -12.24 6.96
C SER A 38 7.03 -11.09 6.95
N ALA A 39 7.34 -10.55 8.12
CA ALA A 39 8.40 -9.56 8.27
C ALA A 39 9.78 -10.09 7.86
N ASP A 40 10.02 -11.38 8.02
CA ASP A 40 11.29 -12.04 7.66
C ASP A 40 11.49 -12.14 6.14
N ASP A 41 10.41 -12.03 5.38
CA ASP A 41 10.45 -12.04 3.90
C ASP A 41 10.66 -10.63 3.32
N VAL A 42 10.57 -9.58 4.15
CA VAL A 42 10.70 -8.18 3.69
C VAL A 42 12.17 -7.76 3.67
N ILE A 43 12.57 -7.01 2.64
CA ILE A 43 13.91 -6.40 2.59
C ILE A 43 14.19 -5.58 3.85
N THR A 44 15.45 -5.57 4.28
CA THR A 44 15.86 -4.91 5.52
C THR A 44 16.62 -3.61 5.28
N ASP A 45 16.62 -2.74 6.29
CA ASP A 45 17.49 -1.56 6.34
C ASP A 45 18.94 -1.95 6.78
N GLU A 46 19.79 -0.95 6.97
CA GLU A 46 21.19 -1.14 7.41
C GLU A 46 21.34 -1.72 8.83
N TRP A 47 20.25 -1.85 9.57
CA TRP A 47 20.21 -2.47 10.91
C TRP A 47 19.44 -3.80 10.91
N ASP A 48 19.32 -4.45 9.76
CA ASP A 48 18.59 -5.72 9.58
C ASP A 48 17.11 -5.67 10.03
N ARG A 49 16.46 -4.50 9.96
CA ARG A 49 15.05 -4.34 10.27
C ARG A 49 14.22 -4.31 9.00
N PRO A 50 13.08 -5.05 8.93
CA PRO A 50 12.16 -4.98 7.81
C PRO A 50 11.79 -3.54 7.50
N THR A 51 11.90 -3.14 6.23
CA THR A 51 11.71 -1.75 5.85
C THR A 51 10.72 -1.58 4.71
N ILE A 52 9.87 -0.55 4.82
CA ILE A 52 8.94 -0.13 3.78
C ILE A 52 9.47 1.17 3.18
N LEU A 53 9.71 1.14 1.88
CA LEU A 53 10.47 2.16 1.19
C LEU A 53 9.59 3.22 0.54
N ARG A 54 10.17 4.42 0.40
CA ARG A 54 9.64 5.51 -0.40
C ARG A 54 10.76 6.10 -1.24
N MET A 55 10.96 5.57 -2.45
CA MET A 55 12.02 6.04 -3.34
C MET A 55 11.74 5.70 -4.81
N PRO A 56 12.35 6.47 -5.74
CA PRO A 56 12.23 6.17 -7.17
C PRO A 56 12.93 4.87 -7.57
N ALA A 57 12.45 4.23 -8.65
CA ALA A 57 12.93 2.95 -9.16
C ALA A 57 14.46 2.87 -9.35
N LYS A 58 15.08 3.92 -9.91
CA LYS A 58 16.54 3.94 -10.11
C LYS A 58 17.34 3.93 -8.80
N LYS A 59 16.87 4.66 -7.77
CA LYS A 59 17.50 4.67 -6.45
C LYS A 59 17.31 3.33 -5.76
N PHE A 60 16.10 2.78 -5.81
CA PHE A 60 15.78 1.46 -5.27
C PHE A 60 16.69 0.38 -5.88
N ALA A 61 16.78 0.32 -7.21
CA ALA A 61 17.63 -0.66 -7.88
C ALA A 61 19.09 -0.59 -7.42
N ARG A 62 19.66 0.61 -7.36
CA ARG A 62 21.07 0.81 -6.96
C ARG A 62 21.34 0.43 -5.50
N VAL A 63 20.38 0.68 -4.60
CA VAL A 63 20.59 0.47 -3.16
C VAL A 63 20.27 -0.96 -2.74
N TYR A 64 19.24 -1.56 -3.34
CA TYR A 64 18.70 -2.85 -2.87
C TYR A 64 18.86 -3.98 -3.89
N LEU A 65 18.68 -3.74 -5.19
CA LEU A 65 18.69 -4.85 -6.15
C LEU A 65 20.11 -5.31 -6.56
N GLU A 66 21.14 -4.58 -6.16
CA GLU A 66 22.54 -5.01 -6.30
C GLU A 66 23.00 -5.89 -5.12
N LEU A 67 22.17 -6.05 -4.09
CA LEU A 67 22.45 -6.93 -2.95
C LEU A 67 22.10 -8.39 -3.30
N ALA A 68 22.77 -9.33 -2.62
CA ALA A 68 22.44 -10.75 -2.73
C ALA A 68 21.35 -11.10 -1.72
N TYR A 69 20.28 -11.73 -2.20
CA TYR A 69 19.18 -12.25 -1.39
C TYR A 69 19.14 -13.77 -1.50
N SER A 70 18.63 -14.44 -0.47
CA SER A 70 18.45 -15.90 -0.45
C SER A 70 17.32 -16.36 -1.37
N GLN A 71 16.32 -15.49 -1.60
CA GLN A 71 15.17 -15.71 -2.45
C GLN A 71 15.12 -14.66 -3.57
N PRO A 72 14.47 -14.96 -4.72
CA PRO A 72 14.22 -13.95 -5.74
C PRO A 72 13.45 -12.75 -5.17
N VAL A 73 13.73 -11.55 -5.68
CA VAL A 73 13.03 -10.34 -5.24
C VAL A 73 11.72 -10.15 -6.02
N ILE A 74 10.66 -9.78 -5.31
CA ILE A 74 9.40 -9.26 -5.87
C ILE A 74 9.13 -7.87 -5.30
N VAL A 75 8.62 -6.97 -6.12
CA VAL A 75 8.28 -5.60 -5.71
C VAL A 75 6.78 -5.48 -5.52
N LEU A 76 6.34 -5.08 -4.33
CA LEU A 76 4.97 -4.66 -4.05
C LEU A 76 4.92 -3.12 -3.97
N ARG A 77 4.10 -2.52 -4.80
CA ARG A 77 3.86 -1.07 -4.81
C ARG A 77 2.47 -0.74 -4.29
N VAL A 78 2.37 0.28 -3.45
CA VAL A 78 1.09 0.83 -2.96
C VAL A 78 0.98 2.28 -3.39
N LEU A 79 -0.06 2.59 -4.18
CA LEU A 79 -0.19 3.82 -4.96
C LEU A 79 -1.60 4.41 -4.85
N ASP A 80 -1.69 5.73 -4.95
CA ASP A 80 -2.97 6.44 -5.12
C ASP A 80 -3.27 6.79 -6.58
N SER A 81 -2.30 6.59 -7.50
CA SER A 81 -2.42 6.93 -8.91
C SER A 81 -1.97 5.80 -9.84
N VAL A 82 -2.75 5.54 -10.89
CA VAL A 82 -2.39 4.60 -11.98
C VAL A 82 -1.40 5.22 -12.99
N HIS A 83 -1.14 6.52 -12.89
CA HIS A 83 -0.30 7.24 -13.86
C HIS A 83 1.17 7.30 -13.45
N GLU A 84 1.51 6.87 -12.25
CA GLU A 84 2.90 6.87 -11.81
C GLU A 84 3.72 5.81 -12.55
N LYS A 85 4.73 6.27 -13.28
CA LYS A 85 5.64 5.39 -14.01
C LYS A 85 6.74 4.89 -13.07
N PHE A 86 6.76 3.59 -12.87
CA PHE A 86 7.84 2.91 -12.17
C PHE A 86 8.52 1.93 -13.13
N MET A 87 9.71 2.25 -13.55
CA MET A 87 10.48 1.42 -14.47
C MET A 87 11.82 1.09 -13.84
N LEU A 88 12.03 -0.19 -13.56
CA LEU A 88 13.32 -0.69 -13.14
C LEU A 88 14.34 -0.56 -14.30
N PRO A 89 15.63 -0.33 -13.98
CA PRO A 89 16.69 -0.38 -14.98
C PRO A 89 16.70 -1.71 -15.74
N HIS A 90 17.20 -1.71 -16.97
CA HIS A 90 17.18 -2.86 -17.88
C HIS A 90 17.73 -4.15 -17.25
N ALA A 91 18.77 -4.04 -16.41
CA ALA A 91 19.36 -5.20 -15.72
C ALA A 91 18.40 -5.90 -14.74
N PHE A 92 17.33 -5.23 -14.30
CA PHE A 92 16.36 -5.71 -13.30
C PHE A 92 14.93 -5.79 -13.84
N ARG A 93 14.73 -5.71 -15.14
CA ARG A 93 13.41 -5.68 -15.78
C ARG A 93 12.59 -6.96 -15.58
N GLU A 94 13.25 -8.08 -15.30
CA GLU A 94 12.59 -9.38 -15.08
C GLU A 94 12.06 -9.54 -13.65
N ILE A 95 12.36 -8.59 -12.73
CA ILE A 95 11.83 -8.61 -11.36
C ILE A 95 10.34 -8.30 -11.41
N PRO A 96 9.49 -9.18 -10.87
CA PRO A 96 8.05 -8.94 -10.82
C PRO A 96 7.70 -7.68 -10.03
N VAL A 97 6.79 -6.87 -10.57
CA VAL A 97 6.25 -5.69 -9.90
C VAL A 97 4.74 -5.82 -9.82
N VAL A 98 4.24 -5.90 -8.60
CA VAL A 98 2.81 -5.95 -8.30
C VAL A 98 2.37 -4.60 -7.74
N SER A 99 1.29 -4.04 -8.25
CA SER A 99 0.78 -2.74 -7.79
C SER A 99 -0.62 -2.88 -7.20
N CYS A 100 -0.79 -2.37 -5.98
CA CYS A 100 -2.07 -2.22 -5.32
C CYS A 100 -2.45 -0.73 -5.25
N TYR A 101 -3.70 -0.42 -5.57
CA TYR A 101 -4.17 0.95 -5.69
C TYR A 101 -5.18 1.33 -4.59
N THR A 102 -5.07 2.56 -4.09
CA THR A 102 -5.96 3.17 -3.07
C THR A 102 -6.53 4.49 -3.57
N ARG A 103 -7.12 4.47 -4.77
CA ARG A 103 -7.62 5.66 -5.45
C ARG A 103 -8.90 6.24 -4.84
N PRO A 104 -9.10 7.57 -4.90
CA PRO A 104 -8.15 8.58 -5.39
C PRO A 104 -7.07 8.95 -4.39
N GLU A 105 -7.21 8.59 -3.13
CA GLU A 105 -6.26 8.75 -2.02
C GLU A 105 -6.57 7.70 -0.96
N ILE A 106 -5.57 7.29 -0.16
CA ILE A 106 -5.72 6.26 0.88
C ILE A 106 -6.68 6.70 2.00
N GLU A 107 -6.91 8.00 2.17
CA GLU A 107 -7.88 8.54 3.12
C GLU A 107 -9.33 8.12 2.81
N ARG A 108 -9.59 7.51 1.65
CA ARG A 108 -10.85 6.82 1.39
C ARG A 108 -11.16 5.73 2.42
N LEU A 109 -10.13 5.11 2.99
CA LEU A 109 -10.31 4.12 4.05
C LEU A 109 -10.91 4.75 5.31
N ILE A 110 -10.51 5.98 5.65
CA ILE A 110 -11.08 6.74 6.78
C ILE A 110 -12.56 7.04 6.52
N ILE A 111 -12.91 7.51 5.31
CA ILE A 111 -14.29 7.83 4.93
C ILE A 111 -15.20 6.60 5.08
N LEU A 112 -14.71 5.42 4.69
CA LEU A 112 -15.45 4.16 4.79
C LEU A 112 -15.54 3.65 6.23
N HIS A 113 -14.47 3.82 7.01
CA HIS A 113 -14.46 3.45 8.43
C HIS A 113 -15.45 4.26 9.26
N GLU A 114 -15.56 5.56 8.97
CA GLU A 114 -16.47 6.49 9.66
C GLU A 114 -17.90 6.48 9.08
N ASP A 115 -18.20 5.59 8.13
CA ASP A 115 -19.51 5.48 7.46
C ASP A 115 -19.97 6.79 6.75
N TRP A 116 -19.00 7.55 6.22
CA TRP A 116 -19.27 8.83 5.53
C TRP A 116 -19.38 8.72 4.01
N GLU A 117 -19.52 7.51 3.49
CA GLU A 117 -19.55 7.29 2.04
C GLU A 117 -20.67 8.08 1.35
N SER A 118 -21.87 8.09 1.94
CA SER A 118 -23.03 8.82 1.37
C SER A 118 -22.80 10.35 1.32
N GLU A 119 -22.09 10.90 2.29
CA GLU A 119 -21.74 12.32 2.32
C GLU A 119 -20.62 12.64 1.36
N TRP A 120 -19.60 11.79 1.33
CA TRP A 120 -18.49 11.89 0.40
C TRP A 120 -18.97 11.90 -1.06
N GLN A 121 -19.87 11.01 -1.46
CA GLN A 121 -20.40 10.92 -2.81
C GLN A 121 -21.02 12.24 -3.29
N LYS A 122 -21.58 13.07 -2.40
CA LYS A 122 -22.17 14.38 -2.73
C LYS A 122 -21.13 15.44 -3.08
N VAL A 123 -19.92 15.32 -2.54
CA VAL A 123 -18.85 16.34 -2.64
C VAL A 123 -17.62 15.91 -3.42
N LYS A 124 -17.46 14.63 -3.75
CA LYS A 124 -16.24 14.03 -4.33
C LYS A 124 -15.72 14.70 -5.61
N LYS A 125 -16.58 15.44 -6.34
CA LYS A 125 -16.16 16.18 -7.54
C LYS A 125 -15.43 17.48 -7.23
N ARG A 126 -15.51 17.97 -5.98
CA ARG A 126 -14.99 19.28 -5.56
C ARG A 126 -14.00 19.21 -4.41
N THR A 127 -14.00 18.11 -3.67
CA THR A 127 -13.22 17.95 -2.43
C THR A 127 -12.41 16.65 -2.53
N LYS A 128 -11.14 16.67 -2.14
CA LYS A 128 -10.33 15.47 -2.05
C LYS A 128 -10.65 14.68 -0.78
N PRO A 129 -10.44 13.34 -0.74
CA PRO A 129 -10.66 12.55 0.47
C PRO A 129 -9.93 13.11 1.69
N SER A 130 -8.67 13.49 1.53
CA SER A 130 -7.88 14.07 2.63
C SER A 130 -8.44 15.37 3.16
N ASP A 131 -8.91 16.26 2.30
CA ASP A 131 -9.50 17.53 2.74
C ASP A 131 -10.86 17.30 3.43
N PHE A 132 -11.66 16.39 2.90
CA PHE A 132 -12.93 15.97 3.50
C PHE A 132 -12.74 15.41 4.92
N CYS A 133 -11.74 14.56 5.12
CA CYS A 133 -11.44 13.99 6.43
C CYS A 133 -10.86 15.02 7.41
N LYS A 134 -9.99 15.94 6.93
CA LYS A 134 -9.42 16.99 7.78
C LYS A 134 -10.48 17.91 8.41
N GLU A 135 -11.51 18.23 7.65
CA GLU A 135 -12.61 19.07 8.11
C GLU A 135 -13.47 18.40 9.19
N ARG A 136 -13.50 17.05 9.23
CA ARG A 136 -14.41 16.29 10.11
C ARG A 136 -13.75 15.66 11.33
N ILE A 137 -12.49 15.31 11.23
CA ILE A 137 -11.78 14.61 12.31
C ILE A 137 -10.67 15.49 12.89
N ASP A 138 -9.58 15.62 12.12
CA ASP A 138 -8.35 16.28 12.58
C ASP A 138 -7.51 16.71 11.38
N SER A 139 -6.90 17.88 11.44
CA SER A 139 -5.97 18.37 10.43
C SER A 139 -4.73 17.46 10.27
N ARG A 140 -4.42 16.65 11.29
CA ARG A 140 -3.26 15.76 11.36
C ARG A 140 -3.46 14.40 10.71
N ILE A 141 -4.56 14.11 10.01
CA ILE A 141 -4.88 12.79 9.45
C ILE A 141 -3.80 12.20 8.52
N LYS A 142 -2.87 13.02 8.02
CA LYS A 142 -1.70 12.57 7.24
C LYS A 142 -0.43 12.40 8.07
N GLN A 143 -0.46 12.74 9.36
CA GLN A 143 0.68 12.56 10.24
C GLN A 143 0.77 11.11 10.71
N GLU A 144 1.99 10.58 10.71
CA GLU A 144 2.24 9.18 11.02
C GLU A 144 1.77 8.79 12.42
N ASP A 145 2.09 9.62 13.43
CA ASP A 145 1.70 9.35 14.82
C ASP A 145 0.19 9.29 14.98
N TRP A 146 -0.54 10.20 14.29
CA TRP A 146 -1.98 10.18 14.28
C TRP A 146 -2.53 8.91 13.64
N LEU A 147 -2.04 8.53 12.47
CA LEU A 147 -2.46 7.33 11.75
C LEU A 147 -2.18 6.05 12.54
N ARG A 148 -1.03 5.97 13.23
CA ARG A 148 -0.68 4.84 14.10
C ARG A 148 -1.64 4.68 15.27
N GLN A 149 -2.13 5.77 15.84
CA GLN A 149 -3.11 5.76 16.93
C GLN A 149 -4.53 5.52 16.44
N TYR A 150 -4.88 6.08 15.28
CA TYR A 150 -6.22 5.98 14.71
C TYR A 150 -6.58 4.55 14.27
N TRP A 151 -5.65 3.86 13.60
CA TRP A 151 -5.92 2.53 13.08
C TRP A 151 -5.64 1.42 14.08
N SER A 152 -6.68 0.69 14.50
CA SER A 152 -6.50 -0.70 14.92
C SER A 152 -6.40 -1.61 13.69
N THR A 153 -5.80 -2.77 13.83
CA THR A 153 -5.65 -3.75 12.76
C THR A 153 -7.02 -4.21 12.23
N GLU A 154 -7.98 -4.43 13.11
CA GLU A 154 -9.34 -4.87 12.77
C GLU A 154 -10.10 -3.79 11.99
N ALA A 155 -10.05 -2.53 12.48
CA ALA A 155 -10.70 -1.40 11.82
C ALA A 155 -10.12 -1.15 10.43
N LEU A 156 -8.79 -1.25 10.29
CA LEU A 156 -8.10 -1.10 9.02
C LEU A 156 -8.52 -2.20 8.03
N CYS A 157 -8.57 -3.47 8.45
CA CYS A 157 -9.02 -4.56 7.60
C CYS A 157 -10.46 -4.40 7.14
N ALA A 158 -11.35 -3.99 8.04
CA ALA A 158 -12.74 -3.72 7.70
C ALA A 158 -12.86 -2.61 6.64
N ALA A 159 -12.10 -1.51 6.81
CA ALA A 159 -12.07 -0.41 5.86
C ALA A 159 -11.50 -0.81 4.48
N ILE A 160 -10.44 -1.62 4.45
CA ILE A 160 -9.86 -2.14 3.21
C ILE A 160 -10.85 -3.04 2.47
N ARG A 161 -11.56 -3.93 3.16
CA ARG A 161 -12.60 -4.77 2.55
C ARG A 161 -13.77 -3.93 2.06
N ALA A 162 -14.23 -2.95 2.84
CA ALA A 162 -15.26 -2.02 2.40
C ALA A 162 -14.83 -1.24 1.14
N TYR A 163 -13.56 -0.83 1.08
CA TYR A 163 -13.01 -0.15 -0.09
C TYR A 163 -13.10 -1.02 -1.35
N SER A 164 -12.77 -2.30 -1.29
CA SER A 164 -12.84 -3.19 -2.46
C SER A 164 -14.25 -3.33 -3.04
N HIS A 165 -15.29 -3.18 -2.22
CA HIS A 165 -16.68 -3.23 -2.68
C HIS A 165 -17.15 -1.95 -3.39
N VAL A 166 -16.56 -0.80 -3.05
CA VAL A 166 -16.94 0.50 -3.66
C VAL A 166 -15.94 0.99 -4.70
N HIS A 167 -14.79 0.32 -4.81
CA HIS A 167 -13.75 0.65 -5.77
C HIS A 167 -14.15 0.21 -7.18
N GLN A 168 -14.04 1.13 -8.13
CA GLN A 168 -14.21 0.81 -9.55
C GLN A 168 -12.84 0.56 -10.16
N GLN A 169 -12.54 -0.68 -10.50
CA GLN A 169 -11.30 -1.05 -11.18
C GLN A 169 -11.23 -0.37 -12.56
N ALA A 170 -10.05 0.13 -12.91
CA ALA A 170 -9.80 0.69 -14.25
C ALA A 170 -9.41 -0.39 -15.26
N SER A 171 -8.92 -1.54 -14.79
CA SER A 171 -8.55 -2.71 -15.59
C SER A 171 -8.67 -3.99 -14.76
N GLU A 172 -8.72 -5.15 -15.43
CA GLU A 172 -8.74 -6.46 -14.78
C GLU A 172 -7.48 -6.77 -13.97
N ASP A 173 -6.36 -6.13 -14.32
CA ASP A 173 -5.07 -6.29 -13.63
C ASP A 173 -4.87 -5.30 -12.46
N GLU A 174 -5.89 -4.50 -12.14
CA GLU A 174 -5.83 -3.56 -11.03
C GLU A 174 -6.15 -4.26 -9.72
N HIS A 175 -5.17 -4.29 -8.83
CA HIS A 175 -5.32 -4.86 -7.50
C HIS A 175 -5.57 -3.78 -6.45
N THR A 176 -6.26 -4.15 -5.39
CA THR A 176 -6.45 -3.35 -4.18
C THR A 176 -5.72 -3.99 -3.00
N LEU A 177 -5.63 -3.28 -1.87
CA LEU A 177 -5.08 -3.87 -0.65
C LEU A 177 -5.89 -5.07 -0.13
N ALA A 178 -7.19 -5.16 -0.48
CA ALA A 178 -8.02 -6.29 -0.10
C ALA A 178 -7.56 -7.62 -0.73
N ASP A 179 -6.95 -7.56 -1.91
CA ASP A 179 -6.43 -8.73 -2.61
C ASP A 179 -5.20 -9.36 -1.90
N LEU A 180 -4.57 -8.60 -0.98
CA LEU A 180 -3.47 -9.08 -0.12
C LEU A 180 -3.98 -9.71 1.18
N LEU A 181 -5.20 -9.39 1.62
CA LEU A 181 -5.75 -9.87 2.90
C LEU A 181 -6.14 -11.36 2.83
N PRO A 182 -6.13 -12.08 3.97
CA PRO A 182 -6.58 -13.46 4.05
C PRO A 182 -8.09 -13.63 3.81
#